data_cbeb9e194e7b9a9674b88158f8252583
#
_entry.id   cbeb9e194e7b9a9674b88158f8252583
#
_cell.length_a   1.000
_cell.length_b   1.000
_cell.length_c   1.000
_cell.angle_alpha   90.00
_cell.angle_beta   90.00
_cell.angle_gamma   90.00
#
_symmetry.space_group_name_H-M   'P 1'
#
loop_
_entity.id
_entity.type
_entity.pdbx_description
1 polymer ?
#
loop_
_entity_poly.entity_id
_entity_poly.type
_entity_poly.pdbx_seq_one_letter_code
_entity_poly.pdbx_strand_id
1 'polypeptide(L)'
;LSKVLVIGAGGVGSVAVHKMAMNADIFSDITLASRRVAKCDAIAESVKTRTGVTIHTAQVDADDVDATVALIKQVGPKLVVNLALPYQDLNIMDACLATGVHYLDTANYEPRDEAKFEYGWQWAYQDRFRDAGLMALLGSGFDPGVTSVFASYIKKHLLDTIDTLDILDCNGGDHGQHFATNFNPEINIREVTAPSRHWEGGQWVEGPALSHKQAFD
;
A
#
# COMPACT_ATOMS: atom_id res chain seq x y z
N LEU A 1 -15.89 1.35 -16.77
CA LEU A 1 -14.89 2.41 -16.60
C LEU A 1 -14.91 2.86 -15.16
N SER A 2 -13.77 2.80 -14.50
CA SER A 2 -13.68 3.03 -13.06
C SER A 2 -12.92 4.31 -12.77
N LYS A 3 -13.58 5.24 -12.06
CA LYS A 3 -12.95 6.41 -11.48
C LYS A 3 -12.23 6.00 -10.21
N VAL A 4 -10.96 6.37 -10.06
CA VAL A 4 -10.13 6.06 -8.90
C VAL A 4 -9.52 7.32 -8.30
N LEU A 5 -9.42 7.35 -6.98
CA LEU A 5 -8.66 8.35 -6.24
C LEU A 5 -7.43 7.65 -5.65
N VAL A 6 -6.25 8.11 -6.01
CA VAL A 6 -4.97 7.64 -5.47
C VAL A 6 -4.49 8.67 -4.45
N ILE A 7 -4.28 8.28 -3.21
CA ILE A 7 -3.75 9.13 -2.15
C ILE A 7 -2.31 8.73 -1.88
N GLY A 8 -1.37 9.64 -2.13
CA GLY A 8 0.06 9.42 -1.95
C GLY A 8 0.85 9.65 -3.25
N ALA A 9 1.63 10.72 -3.31
CA ALA A 9 2.48 11.12 -4.44
C ALA A 9 3.97 10.86 -4.13
N GLY A 10 4.26 9.67 -3.62
CA GLY A 10 5.61 9.14 -3.40
C GLY A 10 6.10 8.32 -4.60
N GLY A 11 7.19 7.57 -4.40
CA GLY A 11 7.74 6.67 -5.44
C GLY A 11 6.71 5.63 -5.89
N VAL A 12 6.10 4.92 -4.95
CA VAL A 12 5.06 3.91 -5.24
C VAL A 12 3.85 4.55 -5.94
N GLY A 13 3.36 5.70 -5.42
CA GLY A 13 2.23 6.42 -6.04
C GLY A 13 2.51 6.85 -7.47
N SER A 14 3.73 7.32 -7.75
CA SER A 14 4.15 7.67 -9.11
C SER A 14 4.09 6.46 -10.04
N VAL A 15 4.67 5.33 -9.63
CA VAL A 15 4.64 4.09 -10.45
C VAL A 15 3.21 3.60 -10.65
N ALA A 16 2.40 3.58 -9.60
CA ALA A 16 1.03 3.10 -9.65
C ALA A 16 0.18 3.89 -10.66
N VAL A 17 0.20 5.24 -10.60
CA VAL A 17 -0.60 6.04 -11.54
C VAL A 17 -0.11 5.93 -12.99
N HIS A 18 1.19 5.76 -13.22
CA HIS A 18 1.70 5.45 -14.56
C HIS A 18 1.15 4.12 -15.09
N LYS A 19 1.16 3.08 -14.24
CA LYS A 19 0.62 1.76 -14.60
C LYS A 19 -0.89 1.78 -14.79
N MET A 20 -1.63 2.52 -13.97
CA MET A 20 -3.07 2.72 -14.16
C MET A 20 -3.36 3.46 -15.47
N ALA A 21 -2.61 4.50 -15.79
CA ALA A 21 -2.77 5.23 -17.04
C ALA A 21 -2.47 4.38 -18.30
N MET A 22 -1.54 3.41 -18.18
CA MET A 22 -1.31 2.44 -19.26
C MET A 22 -2.46 1.45 -19.46
N ASN A 23 -3.41 1.38 -18.51
CA ASN A 23 -4.62 0.56 -18.55
C ASN A 23 -5.87 1.46 -18.46
N ALA A 24 -5.90 2.51 -19.28
CA ALA A 24 -6.96 3.53 -19.27
C ALA A 24 -8.36 2.99 -19.68
N ASP A 25 -8.41 1.84 -20.32
CA ASP A 25 -9.63 1.07 -20.59
C ASP A 25 -10.32 0.59 -19.31
N ILE A 26 -9.54 0.34 -18.24
CA ILE A 26 -10.02 -0.03 -16.91
C ILE A 26 -10.12 1.21 -16.01
N PHE A 27 -9.05 1.99 -15.91
CA PHE A 27 -8.94 3.19 -15.07
C PHE A 27 -9.16 4.46 -15.91
N SER A 28 -10.44 4.74 -16.18
CA SER A 28 -10.79 5.82 -17.14
C SER A 28 -10.63 7.24 -16.61
N ASP A 29 -10.60 7.39 -15.30
CA ASP A 29 -10.50 8.70 -14.64
C ASP A 29 -9.71 8.53 -13.36
N ILE A 30 -8.49 9.08 -13.34
CA ILE A 30 -7.54 8.96 -12.25
C ILE A 30 -7.33 10.33 -11.63
N THR A 31 -7.54 10.43 -10.31
CA THR A 31 -7.15 11.60 -9.51
C THR A 31 -6.04 11.21 -8.56
N LEU A 32 -4.90 11.92 -8.63
CA LEU A 32 -3.79 11.76 -7.69
C LEU A 32 -3.81 12.87 -6.65
N ALA A 33 -3.81 12.52 -5.37
CA ALA A 33 -3.87 13.48 -4.28
C ALA A 33 -2.73 13.29 -3.28
N SER A 34 -2.25 14.40 -2.72
CA SER A 34 -1.31 14.42 -1.60
C SER A 34 -1.29 15.78 -0.91
N ARG A 35 -0.60 15.89 0.22
CA ARG A 35 -0.39 17.17 0.92
C ARG A 35 0.34 18.20 0.05
N ARG A 36 1.18 17.78 -0.87
CA ARG A 36 1.97 18.63 -1.78
C ARG A 36 1.48 18.46 -3.20
N VAL A 37 0.48 19.26 -3.61
CA VAL A 37 -0.11 19.19 -4.95
C VAL A 37 0.92 19.34 -6.07
N ALA A 38 1.95 20.15 -5.90
CA ALA A 38 3.02 20.30 -6.90
C ALA A 38 3.75 18.97 -7.23
N LYS A 39 3.80 18.03 -6.29
CA LYS A 39 4.30 16.68 -6.59
C LYS A 39 3.33 15.89 -7.46
N CYS A 40 2.03 16.04 -7.20
CA CYS A 40 0.99 15.42 -8.02
C CYS A 40 1.05 15.96 -9.45
N ASP A 41 1.20 17.27 -9.61
CA ASP A 41 1.27 17.93 -10.91
C ASP A 41 2.49 17.48 -11.72
N ALA A 42 3.66 17.37 -11.09
CA ALA A 42 4.86 16.84 -11.73
C ALA A 42 4.70 15.38 -12.20
N ILE A 43 4.04 14.55 -11.39
CA ILE A 43 3.73 13.15 -11.76
C ILE A 43 2.71 13.13 -12.90
N ALA A 44 1.67 13.96 -12.85
CA ALA A 44 0.64 14.07 -13.90
C ALA A 44 1.24 14.46 -15.24
N GLU A 45 2.17 15.41 -15.29
CA GLU A 45 2.90 15.78 -16.50
C GLU A 45 3.77 14.62 -17.02
N SER A 46 4.45 13.90 -16.14
CA SER A 46 5.20 12.70 -16.52
C SER A 46 4.30 11.59 -17.08
N VAL A 47 3.14 11.35 -16.47
CA VAL A 47 2.14 10.39 -16.97
C VAL A 47 1.69 10.80 -18.38
N LYS A 48 1.31 12.06 -18.57
CA LYS A 48 0.87 12.58 -19.88
C LYS A 48 1.94 12.41 -20.95
N THR A 49 3.18 12.75 -20.62
CA THR A 49 4.31 12.63 -21.56
C THR A 49 4.56 11.18 -21.98
N ARG A 50 4.45 10.23 -21.03
CA ARG A 50 4.79 8.83 -21.28
C ARG A 50 3.64 8.00 -21.86
N THR A 51 2.41 8.33 -21.53
CA THR A 51 1.23 7.51 -21.87
C THR A 51 0.22 8.22 -22.75
N GLY A 52 0.30 9.54 -22.88
CA GLY A 52 -0.71 10.37 -23.53
C GLY A 52 -1.97 10.61 -22.68
N VAL A 53 -2.09 9.97 -21.51
CA VAL A 53 -3.25 10.07 -20.63
C VAL A 53 -3.11 11.27 -19.70
N THR A 54 -4.17 12.06 -19.59
CA THR A 54 -4.25 13.14 -18.60
C THR A 54 -4.92 12.64 -17.33
N ILE A 55 -4.30 12.86 -16.19
CA ILE A 55 -4.85 12.57 -14.87
C ILE A 55 -5.14 13.87 -14.12
N HIS A 56 -6.05 13.84 -13.15
CA HIS A 56 -6.37 14.96 -12.29
C HIS A 56 -5.46 14.99 -11.06
N THR A 57 -5.29 16.16 -10.47
CA THR A 57 -4.53 16.35 -9.23
C THR A 57 -5.35 17.06 -8.18
N ALA A 58 -5.11 16.74 -6.90
CA ALA A 58 -5.78 17.37 -5.79
C ALA A 58 -4.85 17.49 -4.57
N GLN A 59 -5.20 18.41 -3.68
CA GLN A 59 -4.53 18.51 -2.38
C GLN A 59 -5.40 17.87 -1.29
N VAL A 60 -4.78 17.04 -0.46
CA VAL A 60 -5.43 16.50 0.74
C VAL A 60 -4.37 16.19 1.80
N ASP A 61 -4.69 16.46 3.05
CA ASP A 61 -4.01 15.89 4.20
C ASP A 61 -4.82 14.69 4.69
N ALA A 62 -4.28 13.50 4.51
CA ALA A 62 -4.96 12.26 4.88
C ALA A 62 -4.96 11.99 6.41
N ASP A 63 -4.29 12.83 7.19
CA ASP A 63 -4.47 12.86 8.64
C ASP A 63 -5.82 13.52 9.04
N ASP A 64 -6.42 14.30 8.13
CA ASP A 64 -7.74 14.93 8.28
C ASP A 64 -8.81 14.09 7.56
N VAL A 65 -9.62 13.39 8.35
CA VAL A 65 -10.71 12.55 7.85
C VAL A 65 -11.76 13.38 7.11
N ASP A 66 -12.14 14.54 7.63
CA ASP A 66 -13.18 15.38 7.03
C ASP A 66 -12.72 15.95 5.68
N ALA A 67 -11.46 16.39 5.58
CA ALA A 67 -10.87 16.82 4.31
C ALA A 67 -10.84 15.66 3.29
N THR A 68 -10.51 14.46 3.73
CA THR A 68 -10.50 13.25 2.89
C THR A 68 -11.91 12.89 2.43
N VAL A 69 -12.91 12.94 3.31
CA VAL A 69 -14.33 12.76 2.97
C VAL A 69 -14.80 13.78 1.93
N ALA A 70 -14.44 15.05 2.13
CA ALA A 70 -14.81 16.13 1.19
C ALA A 70 -14.20 15.87 -0.21
N LEU A 71 -12.93 15.48 -0.27
CA LEU A 71 -12.27 15.16 -1.54
C LEU A 71 -12.91 13.92 -2.20
N ILE A 72 -13.19 12.85 -1.46
CA ILE A 72 -13.84 11.66 -2.02
C ILE A 72 -15.22 12.02 -2.60
N LYS A 73 -16.02 12.85 -1.91
CA LYS A 73 -17.31 13.32 -2.42
C LYS A 73 -17.15 14.17 -3.68
N GLN A 74 -16.15 15.03 -3.74
CA GLN A 74 -15.87 15.88 -4.89
C GLN A 74 -15.44 15.06 -6.12
N VAL A 75 -14.56 14.09 -5.94
CA VAL A 75 -14.04 13.22 -7.01
C VAL A 75 -15.08 12.19 -7.42
N GLY A 76 -15.82 11.60 -6.49
CA GLY A 76 -16.79 10.52 -6.72
C GLY A 76 -16.15 9.23 -7.24
N PRO A 77 -15.06 8.73 -6.65
CA PRO A 77 -14.41 7.53 -7.12
C PRO A 77 -15.19 6.27 -6.71
N LYS A 78 -14.97 5.16 -7.40
CA LYS A 78 -15.41 3.84 -6.93
C LYS A 78 -14.43 3.21 -5.95
N LEU A 79 -13.17 3.57 -6.07
CA LEU A 79 -12.06 3.00 -5.30
C LEU A 79 -11.11 4.11 -4.85
N VAL A 80 -10.75 4.08 -3.59
CA VAL A 80 -9.60 4.81 -3.06
C VAL A 80 -8.42 3.83 -2.98
N VAL A 81 -7.30 4.21 -3.60
CA VAL A 81 -6.02 3.50 -3.54
C VAL A 81 -5.10 4.30 -2.62
N ASN A 82 -4.87 3.77 -1.45
CA ASN A 82 -4.03 4.39 -0.45
C ASN A 82 -2.55 3.99 -0.64
N LEU A 83 -1.73 4.94 -1.03
CA LEU A 83 -0.28 4.83 -1.19
C LEU A 83 0.42 5.92 -0.36
N ALA A 84 -0.26 6.42 0.65
CA ALA A 84 0.26 7.33 1.65
C ALA A 84 1.14 6.58 2.68
N LEU A 85 1.50 7.23 3.76
CA LEU A 85 2.21 6.56 4.84
C LEU A 85 1.24 5.67 5.65
N PRO A 86 1.71 4.57 6.23
CA PRO A 86 0.86 3.61 6.95
C PRO A 86 0.09 4.22 8.13
N TYR A 87 0.59 5.31 8.69
CA TYR A 87 -0.08 6.05 9.78
C TYR A 87 -1.47 6.60 9.44
N GLN A 88 -1.80 6.69 8.14
CA GLN A 88 -3.01 7.33 7.62
C GLN A 88 -4.08 6.32 7.20
N ASP A 89 -3.77 5.02 7.26
CA ASP A 89 -4.64 3.97 6.74
C ASP A 89 -6.02 4.00 7.38
N LEU A 90 -6.08 4.06 8.72
CA LEU A 90 -7.37 4.02 9.43
C LEU A 90 -8.22 5.27 9.14
N ASN A 91 -7.59 6.45 9.04
CA ASN A 91 -8.28 7.68 8.69
C ASN A 91 -8.89 7.61 7.27
N ILE A 92 -8.15 7.05 6.33
CA ILE A 92 -8.63 6.87 4.96
C ILE A 92 -9.72 5.79 4.90
N MET A 93 -9.61 4.70 5.68
CA MET A 93 -10.66 3.69 5.82
C MET A 93 -11.95 4.28 6.40
N ASP A 94 -11.87 5.13 7.42
CA ASP A 94 -13.02 5.84 7.97
C ASP A 94 -13.68 6.76 6.93
N ALA A 95 -12.87 7.49 6.15
CA ALA A 95 -13.38 8.34 5.06
C ALA A 95 -14.07 7.51 3.96
N CYS A 96 -13.52 6.34 3.61
CA CYS A 96 -14.12 5.42 2.65
C CYS A 96 -15.49 4.89 3.14
N LEU A 97 -15.57 4.48 4.40
CA LEU A 97 -16.83 4.05 5.02
C LEU A 97 -17.87 5.17 5.05
N ALA A 98 -17.46 6.39 5.43
CA ALA A 98 -18.35 7.55 5.49
C ALA A 98 -18.90 7.97 4.11
N THR A 99 -18.23 7.57 3.03
CA THR A 99 -18.59 7.95 1.65
C THR A 99 -19.10 6.80 0.79
N GLY A 100 -19.09 5.57 1.31
CA GLY A 100 -19.55 4.38 0.58
C GLY A 100 -18.61 3.98 -0.57
N VAL A 101 -17.29 4.10 -0.39
CA VAL A 101 -16.28 3.84 -1.42
C VAL A 101 -15.38 2.68 -1.01
N HIS A 102 -14.96 1.86 -1.98
CA HIS A 102 -14.04 0.76 -1.74
C HIS A 102 -12.64 1.28 -1.41
N TYR A 103 -11.91 0.50 -0.61
CA TYR A 103 -10.56 0.81 -0.16
C TYR A 103 -9.55 -0.24 -0.63
N LEU A 104 -8.34 0.20 -0.95
CA LEU A 104 -7.19 -0.66 -1.23
C LEU A 104 -5.92 0.02 -0.70
N ASP A 105 -5.04 -0.75 -0.07
CA ASP A 105 -3.69 -0.32 0.29
C ASP A 105 -2.61 -1.33 -0.13
N THR A 106 -1.35 -0.99 0.14
CA THR A 106 -0.17 -1.80 -0.20
C THR A 106 0.65 -2.19 1.02
N ALA A 107 0.24 -1.78 2.21
CA ALA A 107 0.95 -2.02 3.46
C ALA A 107 -0.06 -2.15 4.62
N ASN A 108 0.42 -2.45 5.82
CA ASN A 108 -0.38 -2.44 7.03
C ASN A 108 -0.30 -1.09 7.76
N TYR A 109 -1.35 -0.78 8.51
CA TYR A 109 -1.32 0.35 9.45
C TYR A 109 -0.22 0.18 10.49
N GLU A 110 0.39 1.30 10.84
CA GLU A 110 1.44 1.37 11.84
C GLU A 110 1.25 2.60 12.73
N PRO A 111 1.26 2.47 14.07
CA PRO A 111 1.28 3.61 14.97
C PRO A 111 2.54 4.48 14.75
N ARG A 112 2.42 5.80 14.94
CA ARG A 112 3.55 6.72 14.75
C ARG A 112 4.65 6.55 15.80
N ASP A 113 4.28 6.17 16.99
CA ASP A 113 5.12 6.08 18.20
C ASP A 113 5.69 4.68 18.44
N GLU A 114 5.21 3.68 17.72
CA GLU A 114 5.64 2.30 17.86
C GLU A 114 5.82 1.63 16.49
N ALA A 115 6.97 1.00 16.27
CA ALA A 115 7.19 0.15 15.10
C ALA A 115 6.51 -1.21 15.32
N LYS A 116 5.32 -1.39 14.75
CA LYS A 116 4.51 -2.59 14.94
C LYS A 116 3.77 -2.97 13.67
N PHE A 117 4.25 -4.00 13.02
CA PHE A 117 3.78 -4.45 11.71
C PHE A 117 2.73 -5.55 11.88
N GLU A 118 1.45 -5.17 11.99
CA GLU A 118 0.34 -6.12 12.08
C GLU A 118 -0.96 -5.54 11.51
N TYR A 119 -1.81 -6.42 10.97
CA TYR A 119 -3.09 -6.06 10.40
C TYR A 119 -4.25 -5.97 11.41
N GLY A 120 -4.01 -6.19 12.70
CA GLY A 120 -5.06 -6.25 13.73
C GLY A 120 -5.96 -5.03 13.75
N TRP A 121 -5.41 -3.83 13.60
CA TRP A 121 -6.18 -2.58 13.55
C TRP A 121 -7.08 -2.49 12.32
N GLN A 122 -6.58 -2.86 11.16
CA GLN A 122 -7.35 -2.82 9.90
C GLN A 122 -8.39 -3.96 9.85
N TRP A 123 -8.06 -5.15 10.37
CA TRP A 123 -9.03 -6.25 10.50
C TRP A 123 -10.20 -5.91 11.42
N ALA A 124 -10.02 -5.02 12.40
CA ALA A 124 -11.12 -4.53 13.23
C ALA A 124 -12.20 -3.78 12.43
N TYR A 125 -11.92 -3.36 11.20
CA TYR A 125 -12.87 -2.74 10.28
C TYR A 125 -13.70 -3.74 9.47
N GLN A 126 -13.41 -5.04 9.56
CA GLN A 126 -14.03 -6.08 8.71
C GLN A 126 -15.56 -6.02 8.72
N ASP A 127 -16.15 -5.98 9.89
CA ASP A 127 -17.62 -5.98 10.01
C ASP A 127 -18.22 -4.69 9.45
N ARG A 128 -17.59 -3.56 9.70
CA ARG A 128 -18.04 -2.24 9.19
C ARG A 128 -18.05 -2.21 7.65
N PHE A 129 -16.99 -2.70 7.00
CA PHE A 129 -16.93 -2.78 5.53
C PHE A 129 -17.93 -3.80 4.98
N ARG A 130 -18.04 -4.98 5.59
CA ARG A 130 -19.00 -6.01 5.19
C ARG A 130 -20.45 -5.49 5.28
N ASP A 131 -20.81 -4.87 6.40
CA ASP A 131 -22.17 -4.39 6.64
C ASP A 131 -22.54 -3.21 5.73
N ALA A 132 -21.54 -2.43 5.31
CA ALA A 132 -21.68 -1.39 4.29
C ALA A 132 -21.70 -1.93 2.84
N GLY A 133 -21.49 -3.23 2.62
CA GLY A 133 -21.34 -3.80 1.28
C GLY A 133 -20.11 -3.35 0.53
N LEU A 134 -19.06 -2.95 1.26
CA LEU A 134 -17.82 -2.42 0.71
C LEU A 134 -16.68 -3.44 0.82
N MET A 135 -15.71 -3.29 -0.09
CA MET A 135 -14.46 -4.05 -0.05
C MET A 135 -13.35 -3.18 0.53
N ALA A 136 -12.55 -3.77 1.42
CA ALA A 136 -11.22 -3.29 1.78
C ALA A 136 -10.20 -4.37 1.40
N LEU A 137 -9.36 -4.10 0.40
CA LEU A 137 -8.27 -4.98 0.01
C LEU A 137 -6.98 -4.48 0.66
N LEU A 138 -6.47 -5.25 1.61
CA LEU A 138 -5.32 -4.89 2.41
C LEU A 138 -4.05 -5.55 1.87
N GLY A 139 -2.92 -4.84 1.94
CA GLY A 139 -1.62 -5.37 1.59
C GLY A 139 -1.49 -5.80 0.13
N SER A 140 -2.07 -5.05 -0.81
CA SER A 140 -1.99 -5.33 -2.25
C SER A 140 -0.70 -4.77 -2.86
N GLY A 141 0.43 -4.99 -2.18
CA GLY A 141 1.77 -4.58 -2.62
C GLY A 141 2.59 -5.75 -3.14
N PHE A 142 3.88 -5.66 -2.96
CA PHE A 142 4.81 -6.74 -3.30
C PHE A 142 4.97 -7.68 -2.09
N ASP A 143 5.44 -7.15 -0.97
CA ASP A 143 5.56 -7.82 0.31
C ASP A 143 5.15 -6.84 1.42
N PRO A 144 3.90 -6.96 1.87
CA PRO A 144 2.87 -7.97 1.57
C PRO A 144 2.17 -7.78 0.22
N GLY A 145 1.69 -8.90 -0.36
CA GLY A 145 0.82 -8.92 -1.53
C GLY A 145 1.17 -10.03 -2.51
N VAL A 146 2.03 -9.77 -3.49
CA VAL A 146 2.44 -10.75 -4.52
C VAL A 146 3.03 -12.01 -3.89
N THR A 147 3.83 -11.89 -2.85
CA THR A 147 4.42 -13.03 -2.11
C THR A 147 3.34 -13.95 -1.53
N SER A 148 2.28 -13.37 -0.95
CA SER A 148 1.13 -14.13 -0.43
C SER A 148 0.35 -14.82 -1.54
N VAL A 149 0.21 -14.18 -2.71
CA VAL A 149 -0.44 -14.79 -3.89
C VAL A 149 0.39 -15.97 -4.39
N PHE A 150 1.71 -15.85 -4.47
CA PHE A 150 2.58 -16.96 -4.88
C PHE A 150 2.49 -18.12 -3.91
N ALA A 151 2.57 -17.87 -2.60
CA ALA A 151 2.42 -18.92 -1.58
C ALA A 151 1.07 -19.64 -1.70
N SER A 152 -0.02 -18.89 -1.86
CA SER A 152 -1.37 -19.44 -2.03
C SER A 152 -1.51 -20.25 -3.31
N TYR A 153 -0.95 -19.77 -4.42
CA TYR A 153 -0.97 -20.46 -5.72
C TYR A 153 -0.20 -21.79 -5.64
N ILE A 154 1.01 -21.76 -5.09
CA ILE A 154 1.87 -22.95 -4.94
C ILE A 154 1.17 -23.99 -4.06
N LYS A 155 0.64 -23.58 -2.91
CA LYS A 155 -0.11 -24.47 -2.02
C LYS A 155 -1.32 -25.11 -2.71
N LYS A 156 -2.04 -24.33 -3.51
CA LYS A 156 -3.27 -24.79 -4.15
C LYS A 156 -3.05 -25.73 -5.33
N HIS A 157 -1.94 -25.53 -6.08
CA HIS A 157 -1.78 -26.16 -7.39
C HIS A 157 -0.55 -27.04 -7.54
N LEU A 158 0.46 -26.91 -6.66
CA LEU A 158 1.76 -27.57 -6.86
C LEU A 158 2.21 -28.42 -5.67
N LEU A 159 1.72 -28.16 -4.46
CA LEU A 159 2.16 -28.87 -3.25
C LEU A 159 0.96 -29.37 -2.44
N ASP A 160 1.07 -30.58 -1.90
CA ASP A 160 0.08 -31.16 -0.96
C ASP A 160 0.26 -30.56 0.43
N THR A 161 1.52 -30.33 0.85
CA THR A 161 1.89 -29.74 2.15
C THR A 161 2.99 -28.72 1.98
N ILE A 162 3.08 -27.78 2.91
CA ILE A 162 4.18 -26.82 3.03
C ILE A 162 4.81 -27.04 4.40
N ASP A 163 6.06 -27.49 4.42
CA ASP A 163 6.82 -27.71 5.65
C ASP A 163 7.52 -26.42 6.09
N THR A 164 8.07 -25.68 5.13
CA THR A 164 8.71 -24.38 5.38
C THR A 164 8.31 -23.38 4.28
N LEU A 165 8.21 -22.11 4.65
CA LEU A 165 8.00 -21.00 3.74
C LEU A 165 8.91 -19.84 4.15
N ASP A 166 9.91 -19.57 3.32
CA ASP A 166 10.81 -18.44 3.47
C ASP A 166 10.55 -17.45 2.33
N ILE A 167 10.39 -16.17 2.66
CA ILE A 167 10.27 -15.07 1.71
C ILE A 167 11.57 -14.29 1.77
N LEU A 168 12.28 -14.27 0.64
CA LEU A 168 13.55 -13.57 0.51
C LEU A 168 13.44 -12.58 -0.64
N ASP A 169 13.69 -11.32 -0.34
CA ASP A 169 13.75 -10.27 -1.32
C ASP A 169 15.03 -9.44 -1.20
N CYS A 170 15.44 -8.82 -2.26
CA CYS A 170 16.57 -7.91 -2.27
C CYS A 170 16.35 -6.77 -3.26
N ASN A 171 16.95 -5.62 -2.97
CA ASN A 171 17.03 -4.54 -3.95
C ASN A 171 18.19 -4.82 -4.92
N GLY A 172 17.86 -5.32 -6.11
CA GLY A 172 18.81 -5.65 -7.16
C GLY A 172 19.20 -4.47 -8.07
N GLY A 173 18.72 -3.27 -7.77
CA GLY A 173 19.04 -2.06 -8.55
C GLY A 173 20.38 -1.42 -8.15
N ASP A 174 21.06 -0.80 -9.12
CA ASP A 174 22.17 0.10 -8.87
C ASP A 174 21.68 1.54 -8.94
N HIS A 175 21.78 2.26 -7.85
CA HIS A 175 21.38 3.66 -7.73
C HIS A 175 22.60 4.62 -7.70
N GLY A 176 23.82 4.10 -7.87
CA GLY A 176 25.04 4.87 -7.74
C GLY A 176 25.31 5.42 -6.33
N GLN A 177 24.64 4.87 -5.32
CA GLN A 177 24.75 5.26 -3.92
C GLN A 177 25.05 4.04 -3.05
N HIS A 178 25.80 4.24 -1.95
CA HIS A 178 26.05 3.15 -0.99
C HIS A 178 24.79 2.62 -0.32
N PHE A 179 23.78 3.47 -0.17
CA PHE A 179 22.48 3.13 0.35
C PHE A 179 21.40 3.91 -0.40
N ALA A 180 20.38 3.20 -0.85
CA ALA A 180 19.20 3.81 -1.46
C ALA A 180 17.95 3.01 -1.11
N THR A 181 16.82 3.68 -1.01
CA THR A 181 15.51 3.06 -0.84
C THR A 181 14.56 3.55 -1.93
N ASN A 182 13.61 2.72 -2.33
CA ASN A 182 12.60 3.05 -3.32
C ASN A 182 11.34 3.67 -2.72
N PHE A 183 11.23 3.66 -1.39
CA PHE A 183 10.12 4.25 -0.63
C PHE A 183 10.65 5.03 0.59
N ASN A 184 9.78 5.38 1.54
CA ASN A 184 10.17 6.23 2.66
C ASN A 184 11.30 5.59 3.50
N PRO A 185 12.47 6.24 3.64
CA PRO A 185 13.59 5.69 4.42
C PRO A 185 13.25 5.41 5.89
N GLU A 186 12.36 6.19 6.49
CA GLU A 186 11.90 5.97 7.86
C GLU A 186 11.25 4.59 8.02
N ILE A 187 10.40 4.18 7.07
CA ILE A 187 9.75 2.86 7.12
C ILE A 187 10.78 1.74 7.05
N ASN A 188 11.79 1.84 6.17
CA ASN A 188 12.88 0.87 6.14
C ASN A 188 13.63 0.76 7.47
N ILE A 189 13.90 1.91 8.12
CA ILE A 189 14.58 1.91 9.42
C ILE A 189 13.70 1.24 10.48
N ARG A 190 12.40 1.53 10.48
CA ARG A 190 11.45 0.93 11.41
C ARG A 190 11.36 -0.60 11.23
N GLU A 191 11.30 -1.07 9.99
CA GLU A 191 11.30 -2.51 9.68
C GLU A 191 12.52 -3.24 10.24
N VAL A 192 13.73 -2.73 9.99
CA VAL A 192 14.96 -3.40 10.44
C VAL A 192 15.24 -3.23 11.93
N THR A 193 14.60 -2.27 12.60
CA THR A 193 14.76 -2.03 14.04
C THR A 193 13.62 -2.60 14.89
N ALA A 194 12.54 -3.06 14.28
CA ALA A 194 11.47 -3.75 14.98
C ALA A 194 11.87 -5.17 15.41
N PRO A 195 11.28 -5.73 16.47
CA PRO A 195 11.41 -7.15 16.77
C PRO A 195 10.97 -8.00 15.57
N SER A 196 11.72 -9.05 15.28
CA SER A 196 11.36 -10.01 14.25
C SER A 196 10.22 -10.92 14.74
N ARG A 197 9.35 -11.36 13.84
CA ARG A 197 8.27 -12.27 14.16
C ARG A 197 8.09 -13.29 13.05
N HIS A 198 8.07 -14.58 13.42
CA HIS A 198 7.89 -15.69 12.50
C HIS A 198 7.02 -16.78 13.12
N TRP A 199 6.52 -17.68 12.27
CA TRP A 199 5.71 -18.81 12.70
C TRP A 199 6.59 -20.06 12.79
N GLU A 200 6.69 -20.67 13.96
CA GLU A 200 7.46 -21.88 14.18
C GLU A 200 6.78 -22.78 15.21
N GLY A 201 6.80 -24.10 15.00
CA GLY A 201 6.24 -25.06 15.94
C GLY A 201 4.75 -24.85 16.25
N GLY A 202 3.98 -24.30 15.32
CA GLY A 202 2.55 -24.05 15.51
C GLY A 202 2.21 -22.78 16.29
N GLN A 203 3.15 -21.87 16.48
CA GLN A 203 2.96 -20.61 17.21
C GLN A 203 3.79 -19.46 16.64
N TRP A 204 3.40 -18.24 16.96
CA TRP A 204 4.19 -17.06 16.68
C TRP A 204 5.37 -16.96 17.65
N VAL A 205 6.57 -16.78 17.12
CA VAL A 205 7.81 -16.56 17.86
C VAL A 205 8.32 -15.17 17.57
N GLU A 206 8.70 -14.44 18.61
CA GLU A 206 9.32 -13.12 18.49
C GLU A 206 10.79 -13.19 18.86
N GLY A 207 11.62 -12.47 18.14
CA GLY A 207 13.05 -12.33 18.37
C GLY A 207 13.51 -10.88 18.35
N PRO A 208 14.71 -10.58 18.86
CA PRO A 208 15.27 -9.24 18.76
C PRO A 208 15.41 -8.79 17.31
N ALA A 209 15.40 -7.46 17.10
CA ALA A 209 15.71 -6.88 15.81
C ALA A 209 17.05 -7.40 15.27
N LEU A 210 17.12 -7.60 13.95
CA LEU A 210 18.33 -8.11 13.25
C LEU A 210 18.85 -9.45 13.79
N SER A 211 17.99 -10.23 14.45
CA SER A 211 18.30 -11.61 14.85
C SER A 211 18.20 -12.56 13.65
N HIS A 212 18.69 -13.79 13.80
CA HIS A 212 18.63 -14.86 12.78
C HIS A 212 19.29 -14.50 11.44
N LYS A 213 20.46 -13.86 11.51
CA LYS A 213 21.25 -13.57 10.30
C LYS A 213 21.61 -14.86 9.58
N GLN A 214 21.25 -14.94 8.31
CA GLN A 214 21.60 -16.04 7.42
C GLN A 214 22.37 -15.49 6.20
N ALA A 215 23.20 -16.33 5.60
CA ALA A 215 23.83 -16.04 4.32
C ALA A 215 23.35 -17.09 3.31
N PHE A 216 23.02 -16.62 2.12
CA PHE A 216 22.62 -17.46 0.99
C PHE A 216 23.68 -17.28 -0.10
N ASP A 217 24.22 -18.39 -0.62
CA ASP A 217 25.20 -18.44 -1.72
C ASP A 217 24.52 -18.42 -3.10
#